data_1d8b61b0fe18ff07e0ee80f3321cf639
#
_entry.id   1d8b61b0fe18ff07e0ee80f3321cf639
#
_cell.length_a   1.000
_cell.length_b   1.000
_cell.length_c   1.000
_cell.angle_alpha   90.00
_cell.angle_beta   90.00
_cell.angle_gamma   90.00
#
_symmetry.space_group_name_H-M   'P 1'
#
loop_
_entity.id
_entity.type
_entity.pdbx_description
1 polymer ?
#
loop_
_entity_poly.entity_id
_entity_poly.type
_entity_poly.pdbx_seq_one_letter_code
_entity_poly.pdbx_strand_id
1 'polypeptide(L)'
;DFYDWGVGVGLGVLRKLTVPGMLSEGSYHDYIPETYRLLNKDYCWLEAYHFTKSVMEYFKASETFATGVVCGSLYDSRLIRTEPIYNNIFYGHDKMKPVCGATVELLQAGAVKYTYTTDQLFNGVYMFKDVEPGKYTLKVSHPEYDAFEQEVDVTANNVTYQNLALDRTRSTAPEVVKYSPVWKEG
;
A
#
# COMPACT_ATOMS: atom_id res chain seq x y z
N ASP A 1 16.69 -18.52 20.86
CA ASP A 1 17.37 -17.62 19.92
C ASP A 1 16.58 -17.60 18.62
N PHE A 2 16.14 -16.43 18.17
CA PHE A 2 15.32 -16.26 16.95
C PHE A 2 16.03 -16.80 15.69
N TYR A 3 17.33 -16.98 15.74
CA TYR A 3 18.17 -17.43 14.64
C TYR A 3 18.47 -18.93 14.63
N ASP A 4 18.04 -19.65 15.66
CA ASP A 4 18.22 -21.09 15.74
C ASP A 4 16.91 -21.78 15.33
N TRP A 5 16.69 -21.87 14.04
CA TRP A 5 15.53 -22.57 13.44
C TRP A 5 15.63 -24.09 13.64
N GLY A 6 16.32 -24.56 14.67
CA GLY A 6 16.46 -25.98 14.97
C GLY A 6 17.38 -26.76 14.02
N VAL A 7 18.02 -26.08 13.09
CA VAL A 7 18.97 -26.66 12.11
C VAL A 7 20.41 -26.18 12.28
N GLY A 8 20.70 -25.40 13.32
CA GLY A 8 22.07 -24.97 13.66
C GLY A 8 22.76 -24.06 12.63
N VAL A 9 22.03 -23.46 11.71
CA VAL A 9 22.56 -22.72 10.57
C VAL A 9 21.98 -21.33 10.40
N GLY A 10 21.67 -20.58 11.43
CA GLY A 10 21.10 -19.25 11.37
C GLY A 10 21.36 -18.47 10.07
N LEU A 11 20.69 -17.34 9.86
CA LEU A 11 20.81 -16.52 8.65
C LEU A 11 22.27 -16.12 8.40
N GLY A 12 22.82 -16.48 7.26
CA GLY A 12 24.24 -16.32 6.93
C GLY A 12 24.75 -14.90 7.12
N VAL A 13 23.96 -13.90 6.77
CA VAL A 13 24.28 -12.47 6.88
C VAL A 13 24.37 -11.98 8.34
N LEU A 14 23.73 -12.65 9.28
CA LEU A 14 23.74 -12.29 10.70
C LEU A 14 24.66 -13.16 11.55
N ARG A 15 25.13 -14.29 11.02
CA ARG A 15 25.80 -15.36 11.77
C ARG A 15 27.04 -14.94 12.57
N LYS A 16 27.78 -13.96 12.11
CA LYS A 16 29.05 -13.54 12.72
C LYS A 16 29.06 -12.07 13.10
N LEU A 17 27.88 -11.46 13.22
CA LEU A 17 27.81 -10.07 13.65
C LEU A 17 28.23 -9.94 15.12
N THR A 18 29.11 -9.00 15.40
CA THR A 18 29.53 -8.59 16.74
C THR A 18 28.80 -7.32 17.21
N VAL A 19 27.94 -6.79 16.35
CA VAL A 19 27.11 -5.60 16.60
C VAL A 19 25.64 -5.96 16.35
N PRO A 20 24.69 -5.18 16.88
CA PRO A 20 23.28 -5.34 16.53
C PRO A 20 23.09 -5.29 15.01
N GLY A 21 22.32 -6.21 14.49
CA GLY A 21 22.03 -6.28 13.06
C GLY A 21 20.67 -6.91 12.83
N MET A 22 20.07 -6.58 11.68
CA MET A 22 18.81 -7.13 11.23
C MET A 22 18.88 -7.48 9.74
N LEU A 23 18.13 -8.48 9.34
CA LEU A 23 17.80 -8.74 7.95
C LEU A 23 16.35 -8.32 7.75
N SER A 24 16.10 -7.50 6.75
CA SER A 24 14.76 -7.19 6.31
C SER A 24 14.44 -7.88 4.99
N GLU A 25 13.25 -8.38 4.89
CA GLU A 25 12.69 -8.94 3.67
C GLU A 25 11.37 -8.21 3.41
N GLY A 26 11.47 -7.06 2.71
CA GLY A 26 10.30 -6.25 2.36
C GLY A 26 9.78 -6.62 0.98
N SER A 27 8.51 -6.93 0.87
CA SER A 27 7.77 -7.26 -0.34
C SER A 27 8.38 -8.36 -1.21
N TYR A 28 7.54 -9.20 -1.76
CA TYR A 28 7.97 -10.26 -2.70
C TYR A 28 7.89 -9.74 -4.13
N HIS A 29 9.05 -9.65 -4.80
CA HIS A 29 9.12 -9.17 -6.19
C HIS A 29 8.49 -10.12 -7.22
N ASP A 30 8.20 -11.36 -6.84
CA ASP A 30 7.50 -12.38 -7.64
C ASP A 30 6.01 -12.52 -7.26
N TYR A 31 5.55 -11.81 -6.23
CA TYR A 31 4.13 -11.67 -5.94
C TYR A 31 3.57 -10.43 -6.63
N ILE A 32 2.81 -10.60 -7.68
CA ILE A 32 2.41 -9.54 -8.63
C ILE A 32 1.84 -8.28 -7.97
N PRO A 33 0.93 -8.33 -6.99
CA PRO A 33 0.44 -7.10 -6.34
C PRO A 33 1.56 -6.30 -5.69
N GLU A 34 2.54 -6.96 -5.07
CA GLU A 34 3.68 -6.29 -4.44
C GLU A 34 4.68 -5.77 -5.48
N THR A 35 4.89 -6.51 -6.57
CA THR A 35 5.69 -6.05 -7.70
C THR A 35 5.19 -4.71 -8.22
N TYR A 36 3.88 -4.55 -8.41
CA TYR A 36 3.31 -3.28 -8.83
C TYR A 36 3.40 -2.19 -7.76
N ARG A 37 3.25 -2.54 -6.48
CA ARG A 37 3.45 -1.59 -5.36
C ARG A 37 4.90 -1.11 -5.26
N LEU A 38 5.87 -1.98 -5.50
CA LEU A 38 7.30 -1.63 -5.50
C LEU A 38 7.68 -0.62 -6.60
N LEU A 39 6.87 -0.47 -7.65
CA LEU A 39 7.05 0.59 -8.65
C LEU A 39 6.64 1.98 -8.13
N ASN A 40 5.87 2.04 -7.04
CA ASN A 40 5.43 3.29 -6.45
C ASN A 40 6.45 3.77 -5.41
N LYS A 41 7.02 4.96 -5.61
CA LYS A 41 8.05 5.53 -4.74
C LYS A 41 7.58 5.79 -3.31
N ASP A 42 6.31 6.12 -3.15
CA ASP A 42 5.74 6.38 -1.82
C ASP A 42 5.57 5.09 -1.04
N TYR A 43 5.23 4.00 -1.70
CA TYR A 43 5.22 2.67 -1.09
C TYR A 43 6.61 2.28 -0.57
N CYS A 44 7.66 2.47 -1.37
CA CYS A 44 9.04 2.21 -0.93
C CYS A 44 9.48 3.17 0.19
N TRP A 45 9.03 4.44 0.14
CA TRP A 45 9.30 5.40 1.19
C TRP A 45 8.68 4.97 2.54
N LEU A 46 7.50 4.38 2.52
CA LEU A 46 6.84 3.90 3.74
C LEU A 46 7.66 2.83 4.46
N GLU A 47 8.28 1.94 3.71
CA GLU A 47 9.21 0.94 4.28
C GLU A 47 10.38 1.63 4.96
N ALA A 48 11.04 2.57 4.28
CA ALA A 48 12.15 3.35 4.84
C ALA A 48 11.73 4.14 6.10
N TYR A 49 10.52 4.68 6.12
CA TYR A 49 9.95 5.36 7.28
C TYR A 49 9.84 4.41 8.50
N HIS A 50 9.32 3.20 8.29
CA HIS A 50 9.21 2.21 9.37
C HIS A 50 10.57 1.73 9.86
N PHE A 51 11.56 1.55 8.97
CA PHE A 51 12.94 1.26 9.37
C PHE A 51 13.52 2.37 10.22
N THR A 52 13.36 3.61 9.80
CA THR A 52 13.84 4.77 10.56
C THR A 52 13.24 4.77 11.98
N LYS A 53 11.95 4.57 12.09
CA LYS A 53 11.28 4.47 13.41
C LYS A 53 11.85 3.35 14.26
N SER A 54 12.04 2.17 13.70
CA SER A 54 12.57 1.01 14.42
C SER A 54 13.99 1.26 14.91
N VAL A 55 14.83 1.93 14.11
CA VAL A 55 16.19 2.31 14.50
C VAL A 55 16.15 3.36 15.63
N MET A 56 15.31 4.38 15.50
CA MET A 56 15.14 5.42 16.53
C MET A 56 14.69 4.80 17.86
N GLU A 57 13.72 3.90 17.81
CA GLU A 57 13.22 3.20 19.00
C GLU A 57 14.30 2.31 19.64
N TYR A 58 15.02 1.56 18.83
CA TYR A 58 16.11 0.71 19.30
C TYR A 58 17.19 1.51 20.05
N PHE A 59 17.60 2.66 19.50
CA PHE A 59 18.59 3.54 20.12
C PHE A 59 18.00 4.50 21.16
N LYS A 60 16.70 4.38 21.47
CA LYS A 60 15.98 5.23 22.44
C LYS A 60 16.16 6.73 22.12
N ALA A 61 16.06 7.08 20.83
CA ALA A 61 16.11 8.46 20.43
C ALA A 61 15.01 9.26 21.12
N SER A 62 15.35 10.44 21.60
CA SER A 62 14.39 11.35 22.26
C SER A 62 13.45 12.04 21.27
N GLU A 63 13.86 12.08 19.99
CA GLU A 63 13.11 12.71 18.91
C GLU A 63 12.12 11.73 18.29
N THR A 64 10.94 12.24 17.94
CA THR A 64 9.90 11.50 17.23
C THR A 64 9.36 12.38 16.11
N PHE A 65 8.68 11.81 15.14
CA PHE A 65 8.04 12.58 14.10
C PHE A 65 6.83 13.36 14.66
N ALA A 66 6.83 14.69 14.45
CA ALA A 66 5.74 15.57 14.90
C ALA A 66 4.44 15.37 14.11
N THR A 67 4.53 14.79 12.91
CA THR A 67 3.43 14.56 11.97
C THR A 67 3.12 13.07 11.86
N GLY A 68 1.98 12.75 11.24
CA GLY A 68 1.59 11.40 10.89
C GLY A 68 1.65 11.14 9.38
N VAL A 69 1.35 9.91 9.01
CA VAL A 69 1.20 9.46 7.62
C VAL A 69 -0.19 8.87 7.45
N VAL A 70 -0.87 9.18 6.35
CA VAL A 70 -2.10 8.51 5.95
C VAL A 70 -1.86 7.84 4.61
N CYS A 71 -2.07 6.53 4.53
CA CYS A 71 -1.82 5.79 3.30
C CYS A 71 -2.75 4.58 3.14
N GLY A 72 -2.76 4.03 1.96
CA GLY A 72 -3.50 2.82 1.65
C GLY A 72 -3.50 2.51 0.16
N SER A 73 -4.40 1.61 -0.22
CA SER A 73 -4.64 1.25 -1.61
C SER A 73 -6.13 1.31 -1.94
N LEU A 74 -6.43 1.76 -3.15
CA LEU A 74 -7.77 1.78 -3.73
C LEU A 74 -7.96 0.59 -4.63
N TYR A 75 -9.08 -0.11 -4.51
CA TYR A 75 -9.41 -1.24 -5.35
C TYR A 75 -10.91 -1.27 -5.68
N ASP A 76 -11.22 -1.87 -6.81
CA ASP A 76 -12.61 -2.11 -7.24
C ASP A 76 -13.26 -3.12 -6.30
N SER A 77 -14.47 -2.86 -5.83
CA SER A 77 -15.18 -3.73 -4.88
C SER A 77 -15.63 -5.07 -5.48
N ARG A 78 -15.66 -5.19 -6.83
CA ARG A 78 -16.25 -6.33 -7.54
C ARG A 78 -15.35 -6.94 -8.61
N LEU A 79 -14.51 -6.13 -9.26
CA LEU A 79 -13.64 -6.63 -10.32
C LEU A 79 -12.38 -7.26 -9.74
N ILE A 80 -12.09 -8.46 -10.19
CA ILE A 80 -10.86 -9.17 -9.84
C ILE A 80 -9.75 -8.83 -10.82
N ARG A 81 -8.52 -9.07 -10.41
CA ARG A 81 -7.35 -9.02 -11.27
C ARG A 81 -7.45 -10.08 -12.36
N THR A 82 -6.97 -9.73 -13.55
CA THR A 82 -7.01 -10.60 -14.74
C THR A 82 -5.62 -10.82 -15.34
N GLU A 83 -4.56 -10.43 -14.65
CA GLU A 83 -3.19 -10.63 -15.12
C GLU A 83 -2.92 -12.13 -15.30
N PRO A 84 -2.30 -12.53 -16.41
CA PRO A 84 -1.91 -13.91 -16.64
C PRO A 84 -0.81 -14.29 -15.64
N ILE A 85 -1.12 -15.22 -14.74
CA ILE A 85 -0.21 -15.61 -13.68
C ILE A 85 -0.07 -17.13 -13.67
N TYR A 86 1.17 -17.58 -13.68
CA TYR A 86 1.48 -18.98 -13.41
C TYR A 86 1.43 -19.20 -11.89
N ASN A 87 0.43 -19.93 -11.41
CA ASN A 87 0.32 -20.48 -10.05
C ASN A 87 0.30 -19.45 -8.89
N ASN A 88 0.03 -18.18 -9.14
CA ASN A 88 -0.09 -17.22 -8.05
C ASN A 88 -1.51 -17.20 -7.51
N ILE A 89 -1.62 -17.37 -6.21
CA ILE A 89 -2.87 -17.21 -5.47
C ILE A 89 -2.85 -15.83 -4.84
N PHE A 90 -3.76 -14.97 -5.27
CA PHE A 90 -3.94 -13.66 -4.64
C PHE A 90 -4.68 -13.79 -3.32
N TYR A 91 -4.29 -13.01 -2.33
CA TYR A 91 -4.87 -13.00 -1.00
C TYR A 91 -5.62 -11.69 -0.72
N GLY A 92 -6.66 -11.76 0.08
CA GLY A 92 -7.41 -10.61 0.56
C GLY A 92 -7.86 -9.67 -0.57
N HIS A 93 -7.66 -8.38 -0.36
CA HIS A 93 -7.97 -7.34 -1.35
C HIS A 93 -7.02 -7.34 -2.57
N ASP A 94 -5.89 -8.02 -2.50
CA ASP A 94 -4.97 -8.17 -3.64
C ASP A 94 -5.58 -8.95 -4.81
N LYS A 95 -6.67 -9.68 -4.57
CA LYS A 95 -7.49 -10.29 -5.64
C LYS A 95 -8.21 -9.26 -6.49
N MET A 96 -8.43 -8.07 -5.95
CA MET A 96 -9.26 -7.05 -6.57
C MET A 96 -8.42 -6.16 -7.49
N LYS A 97 -9.09 -5.65 -8.54
CA LYS A 97 -8.45 -4.74 -9.49
C LYS A 97 -8.11 -3.41 -8.80
N PRO A 98 -6.86 -2.95 -8.82
CA PRO A 98 -6.50 -1.64 -8.27
C PRO A 98 -7.13 -0.50 -9.09
N VAL A 99 -7.45 0.61 -8.42
CA VAL A 99 -7.99 1.82 -9.04
C VAL A 99 -6.87 2.83 -9.25
N CYS A 100 -6.61 3.14 -10.53
CA CYS A 100 -5.60 4.10 -10.96
C CYS A 100 -6.25 5.42 -11.38
N GLY A 101 -5.54 6.54 -11.21
CA GLY A 101 -6.03 7.86 -11.62
C GLY A 101 -7.11 8.46 -10.72
N ALA A 102 -7.37 7.86 -9.55
CA ALA A 102 -8.28 8.43 -8.57
C ALA A 102 -7.65 9.63 -7.85
N THR A 103 -8.45 10.64 -7.58
CA THR A 103 -8.06 11.75 -6.71
C THR A 103 -8.46 11.41 -5.28
N VAL A 104 -7.49 11.47 -4.38
CA VAL A 104 -7.66 11.27 -2.94
C VAL A 104 -7.36 12.60 -2.24
N GLU A 105 -8.22 13.02 -1.34
CA GLU A 105 -8.11 14.28 -0.62
C GLU A 105 -8.26 14.05 0.89
N LEU A 106 -7.49 14.77 1.68
CA LEU A 106 -7.74 14.95 3.11
C LEU A 106 -8.29 16.34 3.35
N LEU A 107 -9.51 16.41 3.88
CA LEU A 107 -10.17 17.65 4.23
C LEU A 107 -10.18 17.84 5.74
N GLN A 108 -9.99 19.05 6.18
CA GLN A 108 -10.14 19.46 7.58
C GLN A 108 -11.07 20.65 7.66
N ALA A 109 -12.11 20.55 8.47
CA ALA A 109 -13.18 21.54 8.55
C ALA A 109 -13.75 21.95 7.18
N GLY A 110 -13.92 20.98 6.28
CA GLY A 110 -14.46 21.17 4.93
C GLY A 110 -13.46 21.73 3.89
N ALA A 111 -12.25 22.09 4.30
CA ALA A 111 -11.21 22.60 3.39
C ALA A 111 -10.21 21.50 3.02
N VAL A 112 -9.91 21.34 1.73
CA VAL A 112 -8.86 20.43 1.27
C VAL A 112 -7.50 20.89 1.78
N LYS A 113 -6.80 20.01 2.49
CA LYS A 113 -5.45 20.23 3.01
C LYS A 113 -4.39 19.50 2.21
N TYR A 114 -4.69 18.27 1.79
CA TYR A 114 -3.78 17.43 1.04
C TYR A 114 -4.52 16.79 -0.13
N THR A 115 -3.84 16.64 -1.23
CA THR A 115 -4.36 15.96 -2.43
C THR A 115 -3.32 15.00 -2.99
N TYR A 116 -3.76 13.82 -3.38
CA TYR A 116 -2.95 12.80 -4.03
C TYR A 116 -3.71 12.22 -5.23
N THR A 117 -3.01 11.89 -6.30
CA THR A 117 -3.60 11.15 -7.42
C THR A 117 -2.90 9.81 -7.55
N THR A 118 -3.66 8.71 -7.51
CA THR A 118 -3.09 7.38 -7.69
C THR A 118 -2.47 7.27 -9.08
N ASP A 119 -1.30 6.64 -9.16
CA ASP A 119 -0.56 6.51 -10.42
C ASP A 119 -1.23 5.51 -11.39
N GLN A 120 -0.64 5.36 -12.57
CA GLN A 120 -1.10 4.44 -13.60
C GLN A 120 -0.33 3.09 -13.57
N LEU A 121 0.40 2.82 -12.48
CA LEU A 121 1.24 1.63 -12.34
C LEU A 121 0.50 0.42 -11.75
N PHE A 122 -0.82 0.45 -11.79
CA PHE A 122 -1.69 -0.67 -11.43
C PHE A 122 -1.52 -1.20 -10.00
N ASN A 123 -1.29 -0.30 -9.05
CA ASN A 123 -1.12 -0.59 -7.63
C ASN A 123 -2.19 0.04 -6.73
N GLY A 124 -2.85 1.12 -7.17
CA GLY A 124 -3.88 1.85 -6.42
C GLY A 124 -3.36 2.57 -5.17
N VAL A 125 -2.05 2.66 -4.99
CA VAL A 125 -1.43 3.26 -3.80
C VAL A 125 -1.68 4.76 -3.74
N TYR A 126 -2.00 5.23 -2.54
CA TYR A 126 -1.98 6.66 -2.20
C TYR A 126 -1.28 6.89 -0.86
N MET A 127 -0.71 8.09 -0.67
CA MET A 127 0.00 8.44 0.54
C MET A 127 0.03 9.94 0.78
N PHE A 128 -0.25 10.34 2.00
CA PHE A 128 -0.01 11.67 2.52
C PHE A 128 1.06 11.59 3.59
N LYS A 129 2.16 12.29 3.36
CA LYS A 129 3.29 12.41 4.29
C LYS A 129 3.13 13.70 5.09
N ASP A 130 3.77 13.75 6.24
CA ASP A 130 3.84 14.96 7.06
C ASP A 130 2.47 15.59 7.36
N VAL A 131 1.48 14.72 7.63
CA VAL A 131 0.13 15.18 7.96
C VAL A 131 0.08 15.62 9.41
N GLU A 132 -0.37 16.86 9.65
CA GLU A 132 -0.57 17.38 11.00
C GLU A 132 -1.56 16.52 11.79
N PRO A 133 -1.32 16.25 13.09
CA PRO A 133 -2.26 15.50 13.90
C PRO A 133 -3.65 16.17 13.95
N GLY A 134 -4.70 15.36 13.84
CA GLY A 134 -6.06 15.86 13.86
C GLY A 134 -7.07 14.94 13.19
N LYS A 135 -8.31 15.41 13.14
CA LYS A 135 -9.40 14.73 12.44
C LYS A 135 -9.54 15.26 11.03
N TYR A 136 -9.68 14.35 10.09
CA TYR A 136 -9.84 14.66 8.66
C TYR A 136 -10.98 13.84 8.07
N THR A 137 -11.52 14.34 6.98
CA THR A 137 -12.35 13.57 6.07
C THR A 137 -11.47 13.10 4.92
N LEU A 138 -11.30 11.80 4.78
CA LEU A 138 -10.68 11.18 3.62
C LEU A 138 -11.73 11.06 2.52
N LYS A 139 -11.50 11.70 1.39
CA LYS A 139 -12.40 11.70 0.24
C LYS A 139 -11.72 11.13 -0.97
N VAL A 140 -12.43 10.27 -1.71
CA VAL A 140 -11.96 9.69 -2.97
C VAL A 140 -12.95 10.01 -4.07
N SER A 141 -12.43 10.45 -5.22
CA SER A 141 -13.21 10.71 -6.43
C SER A 141 -12.54 10.09 -7.66
N HIS A 142 -13.36 9.52 -8.53
CA HIS A 142 -12.93 8.95 -9.82
C HIS A 142 -14.11 8.92 -10.79
N PRO A 143 -13.93 9.16 -12.11
CA PRO A 143 -15.05 9.23 -13.08
C PRO A 143 -15.91 7.96 -13.17
N GLU A 144 -15.33 6.78 -12.89
CA GLU A 144 -16.01 5.48 -13.01
C GLU A 144 -16.54 4.93 -11.70
N TYR A 145 -16.28 5.59 -10.57
CA TYR A 145 -16.63 5.11 -9.25
C TYR A 145 -17.48 6.12 -8.49
N ASP A 146 -18.34 5.62 -7.62
CA ASP A 146 -19.09 6.47 -6.71
C ASP A 146 -18.12 7.19 -5.75
N ALA A 147 -18.41 8.42 -5.40
CA ALA A 147 -17.62 9.18 -4.46
C ALA A 147 -17.61 8.48 -3.10
N PHE A 148 -16.44 8.42 -2.46
CA PHE A 148 -16.26 7.80 -1.16
C PHE A 148 -15.76 8.83 -0.16
N GLU A 149 -16.32 8.84 1.04
CA GLU A 149 -15.88 9.69 2.14
C GLU A 149 -15.92 8.92 3.46
N GLN A 150 -14.89 9.11 4.28
CA GLN A 150 -14.86 8.62 5.66
C GLN A 150 -14.02 9.50 6.57
N GLU A 151 -14.31 9.49 7.87
CA GLU A 151 -13.47 10.14 8.86
C GLU A 151 -12.21 9.33 9.16
N VAL A 152 -11.09 10.01 9.33
CA VAL A 152 -9.81 9.43 9.73
C VAL A 152 -9.16 10.29 10.79
N ASP A 153 -8.59 9.64 11.80
CA ASP A 153 -7.81 10.30 12.83
C ASP A 153 -6.31 10.13 12.54
N VAL A 154 -5.59 11.25 12.54
CA VAL A 154 -4.13 11.27 12.35
C VAL A 154 -3.47 11.61 13.66
N THR A 155 -2.51 10.81 14.06
CA THR A 155 -1.68 11.03 15.25
C THR A 155 -0.22 11.18 14.85
N ALA A 156 0.51 12.01 15.59
CA ALA A 156 1.94 12.18 15.40
C ALA A 156 2.68 10.85 15.51
N ASN A 157 3.77 10.73 14.78
CA ASN A 157 4.64 9.56 14.79
C ASN A 157 3.92 8.23 14.47
N ASN A 158 2.81 8.27 13.74
CA ASN A 158 2.01 7.09 13.42
C ASN A 158 1.59 7.04 11.94
N VAL A 159 1.23 5.83 11.48
CA VAL A 159 0.68 5.60 10.15
C VAL A 159 -0.77 5.15 10.27
N THR A 160 -1.67 5.90 9.65
CA THR A 160 -3.08 5.56 9.52
C THR A 160 -3.28 4.85 8.17
N TYR A 161 -3.55 3.53 8.22
CA TYR A 161 -3.77 2.71 7.03
C TYR A 161 -5.25 2.66 6.68
N GLN A 162 -5.58 2.97 5.41
CA GLN A 162 -6.94 2.92 4.88
C GLN A 162 -6.95 2.29 3.48
N ASN A 163 -7.21 0.99 3.41
CA ASN A 163 -7.45 0.30 2.14
C ASN A 163 -8.93 0.37 1.81
N LEU A 164 -9.29 0.92 0.64
CA LEU A 164 -10.66 1.28 0.31
C LEU A 164 -11.17 0.53 -0.92
N ALA A 165 -12.31 -0.13 -0.75
CA ALA A 165 -13.08 -0.72 -1.84
C ALA A 165 -14.01 0.35 -2.43
N LEU A 166 -13.91 0.61 -3.72
CA LEU A 166 -14.75 1.57 -4.43
C LEU A 166 -15.81 0.86 -5.26
N ASP A 167 -17.04 1.32 -5.17
CA ASP A 167 -18.15 0.83 -5.99
C ASP A 167 -18.20 1.60 -7.31
N ARG A 168 -18.33 0.85 -8.43
CA ARG A 168 -18.52 1.48 -9.74
C ARG A 168 -19.88 2.16 -9.83
N THR A 169 -19.89 3.33 -10.46
CA THR A 169 -21.13 4.01 -10.81
C THR A 169 -21.98 3.09 -11.71
N ARG A 170 -23.30 3.06 -11.49
CA ARG A 170 -24.22 2.16 -12.20
C ARG A 170 -24.26 2.39 -13.72
N SER A 171 -23.78 3.54 -14.21
CA SER A 171 -23.76 3.88 -15.65
C SER A 171 -22.61 3.19 -16.39
N THR A 172 -21.59 2.72 -15.70
CA THR A 172 -20.46 1.97 -16.27
C THR A 172 -20.70 0.47 -16.04
N ALA A 173 -21.60 -0.13 -16.84
CA ALA A 173 -21.71 -1.58 -16.87
C ALA A 173 -20.32 -2.16 -17.20
N PRO A 174 -19.86 -3.19 -16.47
CA PRO A 174 -18.57 -3.80 -16.75
C PRO A 174 -18.62 -4.33 -18.19
N GLU A 175 -17.77 -3.80 -19.05
CA GLU A 175 -17.48 -4.44 -20.31
C GLU A 175 -16.84 -5.79 -19.94
N VAL A 176 -17.56 -6.87 -20.21
CA VAL A 176 -17.03 -8.21 -20.03
C VAL A 176 -15.94 -8.38 -21.10
N VAL A 177 -14.72 -8.03 -20.75
CA VAL A 177 -13.56 -8.35 -21.59
C VAL A 177 -13.44 -9.86 -21.59
N LYS A 178 -14.04 -10.49 -22.59
CA LYS A 178 -13.81 -11.90 -22.88
C LYS A 178 -12.36 -12.04 -23.35
N TYR A 179 -11.48 -12.41 -22.44
CA TYR A 179 -10.16 -12.90 -22.80
C TYR A 179 -10.36 -14.20 -23.59
N SER A 180 -10.20 -14.15 -24.89
CA SER A 180 -9.95 -15.33 -25.68
C SER A 180 -8.46 -15.64 -25.57
N PRO A 181 -8.04 -16.74 -24.96
CA PRO A 181 -6.65 -17.16 -25.01
C PRO A 181 -6.31 -17.45 -26.47
N VAL A 182 -5.49 -16.60 -27.07
CA VAL A 182 -4.94 -16.88 -28.41
C VAL A 182 -3.78 -17.82 -28.22
N TRP A 183 -4.07 -19.12 -28.02
CA TRP A 183 -3.09 -20.15 -28.26
C TRP A 183 -3.00 -20.28 -29.80
N LYS A 184 -1.92 -19.78 -30.38
CA LYS A 184 -1.54 -20.21 -31.71
C LYS A 184 -0.91 -21.57 -31.56
N GLU A 185 -1.63 -22.59 -32.02
CA GLU A 185 -1.01 -23.88 -32.32
C GLU A 185 0.09 -23.65 -33.37
N GLY A 186 1.33 -23.97 -32.98
CA GLY A 186 2.49 -24.01 -33.87
C GLY A 186 2.77 -25.46 -34.27
#